data_93f1ff648d8a549e1bbf262ef70412ae
#
_entry.id   93f1ff648d8a549e1bbf262ef70412ae
#
_cell.length_a   1.000
_cell.length_b   1.000
_cell.length_c   1.000
_cell.angle_alpha   90.00
_cell.angle_beta   90.00
_cell.angle_gamma   90.00
#
_symmetry.space_group_name_H-M   'P 1'
#
loop_
_entity.id
_entity.type
_entity.pdbx_description
1 polymer ?
#
loop_
_entity_poly.entity_id
_entity_poly.type
_entity_poly.pdbx_seq_one_letter_code
_entity_poly.pdbx_strand_id
1 'polypeptide(L)'
;MLFRSAATKLAEVITILPLSGGIETIFAFTMFSTILTEVSSNTAAASIAIPIIQSISEALGLNVIPYILVTIVAVNCAYILPVSTRAIPIGYGLEPSELFKHGVLLSVLNILLTTVLGYIFINYWSAFGQI
;
A
#
# COMPACT_ATOMS: atom_id res chain seq x y z
N MET A 1 -13.89 -15.89 12.27
CA MET A 1 -14.71 -16.31 11.13
C MET A 1 -14.93 -15.18 10.11
N LEU A 2 -15.34 -13.99 10.51
CA LEU A 2 -15.55 -12.82 9.61
C LEU A 2 -14.30 -12.41 8.83
N PHE A 3 -13.11 -12.42 9.41
CA PHE A 3 -11.86 -12.07 8.73
C PHE A 3 -11.46 -13.09 7.64
N ARG A 4 -11.74 -14.38 7.85
CA ARG A 4 -11.48 -15.40 6.83
C ARG A 4 -12.40 -15.25 5.61
N SER A 5 -13.67 -14.91 5.83
CA SER A 5 -14.61 -14.71 4.72
C SER A 5 -14.34 -13.42 3.95
N ALA A 6 -13.89 -12.36 4.63
CA ALA A 6 -13.47 -11.12 3.99
C ALA A 6 -12.19 -11.30 3.17
N ALA A 7 -11.18 -12.00 3.73
CA ALA A 7 -9.95 -12.32 3.03
C ALA A 7 -10.20 -13.22 1.80
N THR A 8 -11.11 -14.19 1.91
CA THR A 8 -11.49 -15.08 0.79
C THR A 8 -12.22 -14.29 -0.30
N LYS A 9 -13.14 -13.41 0.06
CA LYS A 9 -13.83 -12.54 -0.91
C LYS A 9 -12.90 -11.53 -1.57
N LEU A 10 -11.95 -10.98 -0.83
CA LEU A 10 -10.91 -10.12 -1.40
C LEU A 10 -10.00 -10.90 -2.35
N ALA A 11 -9.62 -12.12 -1.99
CA ALA A 11 -8.85 -13.01 -2.86
C ALA A 11 -9.62 -13.32 -4.16
N GLU A 12 -10.94 -13.54 -4.08
CA GLU A 12 -11.79 -13.72 -5.27
C GLU A 12 -11.85 -12.47 -6.14
N VAL A 13 -11.95 -11.27 -5.56
CA VAL A 13 -11.91 -9.99 -6.31
C VAL A 13 -10.55 -9.77 -6.96
N ILE A 14 -9.48 -10.21 -6.32
CA ILE A 14 -8.11 -10.05 -6.81
C ILE A 14 -7.76 -11.07 -7.88
N THR A 15 -8.38 -12.26 -7.89
CA THR A 15 -8.26 -13.20 -9.02
C THR A 15 -8.89 -12.69 -10.32
N ILE A 16 -9.73 -11.67 -10.24
CA ILE A 16 -10.27 -10.96 -11.43
C ILE A 16 -9.24 -9.97 -12.00
N LEU A 17 -8.29 -9.50 -11.18
CA LEU A 17 -7.20 -8.65 -11.65
C LEU A 17 -6.07 -9.54 -12.20
N PRO A 18 -5.47 -9.18 -13.35
CA PRO A 18 -4.37 -9.96 -13.94
C PRO A 18 -3.07 -9.74 -13.15
N LEU A 19 -3.05 -10.20 -11.89
CA LEU A 19 -1.89 -10.09 -11.02
C LEU A 19 -0.97 -11.29 -11.27
N SER A 20 0.22 -11.04 -11.77
CA SER A 20 1.20 -12.09 -12.10
C SER A 20 2.52 -11.99 -11.31
N GLY A 21 2.59 -11.04 -10.37
CA GLY A 21 3.81 -10.74 -9.63
C GLY A 21 4.71 -9.68 -10.29
N GLY A 22 4.25 -9.09 -11.38
CA GLY A 22 4.95 -8.00 -12.06
C GLY A 22 4.67 -6.62 -11.45
N ILE A 23 4.94 -5.59 -12.23
CA ILE A 23 4.75 -4.18 -11.82
C ILE A 23 3.30 -3.86 -11.48
N GLU A 24 2.35 -4.51 -12.15
CA GLU A 24 0.91 -4.39 -11.90
C GLU A 24 0.52 -4.86 -10.49
N THR A 25 1.14 -5.94 -10.01
CA THR A 25 0.91 -6.47 -8.66
C THR A 25 1.45 -5.52 -7.60
N ILE A 26 2.66 -5.01 -7.80
CA ILE A 26 3.27 -4.03 -6.88
C ILE A 26 2.44 -2.75 -6.85
N PHE A 27 1.99 -2.27 -8.01
CA PHE A 27 1.13 -1.09 -8.11
C PHE A 27 -0.19 -1.28 -7.36
N ALA A 28 -0.86 -2.42 -7.56
CA ALA A 28 -2.11 -2.74 -6.87
C ALA A 28 -1.93 -2.79 -5.35
N PHE A 29 -0.86 -3.40 -4.86
CA PHE A 29 -0.56 -3.48 -3.42
C PHE A 29 -0.22 -2.12 -2.83
N THR A 30 0.58 -1.32 -3.53
CA THR A 30 0.93 0.04 -3.12
C THR A 30 -0.30 0.93 -3.07
N MET A 31 -1.13 0.91 -4.10
CA MET A 31 -2.36 1.70 -4.18
C MET A 31 -3.35 1.32 -3.08
N PHE A 32 -3.60 0.02 -2.89
CA PHE A 32 -4.47 -0.50 -1.83
C PHE A 32 -4.00 -0.06 -0.44
N SER A 33 -2.71 -0.20 -0.16
CA SER A 33 -2.11 0.14 1.13
C SER A 33 -2.15 1.65 1.39
N THR A 34 -1.88 2.47 0.36
CA THR A 34 -1.96 3.93 0.46
C THR A 34 -3.40 4.40 0.71
N ILE A 35 -4.40 3.82 0.05
CA ILE A 35 -5.82 4.16 0.29
C ILE A 35 -6.23 3.80 1.73
N LEU A 36 -5.84 2.63 2.22
CA LEU A 36 -6.13 2.23 3.60
C LEU A 36 -5.55 3.21 4.63
N THR A 37 -4.30 3.61 4.44
CA THR A 37 -3.63 4.52 5.40
C THR A 37 -4.14 5.96 5.30
N GLU A 38 -4.75 6.36 4.20
CA GLU A 38 -5.39 7.67 4.10
C GLU A 38 -6.59 7.80 5.06
N VAL A 39 -7.37 6.74 5.23
CA VAL A 39 -8.60 6.74 6.05
C VAL A 39 -8.37 6.18 7.47
N SER A 40 -7.18 5.68 7.77
CA SER A 40 -6.87 5.07 9.08
C SER A 40 -5.47 5.47 9.57
N SER A 41 -5.07 5.00 10.75
CA SER A 41 -3.68 5.12 11.18
C SER A 41 -2.79 4.15 10.40
N ASN A 42 -1.50 4.48 10.26
CA ASN A 42 -0.53 3.61 9.59
C ASN A 42 -0.48 2.20 10.20
N THR A 43 -0.56 2.11 11.54
CA THR A 43 -0.59 0.83 12.25
C THR A 43 -1.85 0.03 11.93
N ALA A 44 -3.02 0.67 11.92
CA ALA A 44 -4.28 0.01 11.56
C ALA A 44 -4.27 -0.43 10.09
N ALA A 45 -3.80 0.41 9.18
CA ALA A 45 -3.64 0.07 7.78
C ALA A 45 -2.69 -1.13 7.58
N ALA A 46 -1.54 -1.15 8.24
CA ALA A 46 -0.59 -2.25 8.19
C ALA A 46 -1.19 -3.56 8.71
N SER A 47 -1.91 -3.53 9.82
CA SER A 47 -2.54 -4.72 10.41
C SER A 47 -3.61 -5.36 9.52
N ILE A 48 -4.18 -4.58 8.58
CA ILE A 48 -5.15 -5.06 7.59
C ILE A 48 -4.43 -5.46 6.29
N ALA A 49 -3.54 -4.60 5.77
CA ALA A 49 -2.92 -4.79 4.47
C ALA A 49 -1.94 -5.98 4.45
N ILE A 50 -1.11 -6.13 5.49
CA ILE A 50 -0.06 -7.17 5.51
C ILE A 50 -0.64 -8.58 5.40
N PRO A 51 -1.62 -9.02 6.21
CA PRO A 51 -2.19 -10.36 6.07
C PRO A 51 -2.87 -10.61 4.72
N ILE A 52 -3.49 -9.58 4.15
CA ILE A 52 -4.14 -9.68 2.84
C ILE A 52 -3.10 -9.88 1.74
N ILE A 53 -2.07 -9.04 1.72
CA ILE A 53 -1.00 -9.09 0.72
C ILE A 53 -0.20 -10.38 0.85
N GLN A 54 0.04 -10.85 2.09
CA GLN A 54 0.63 -12.17 2.33
C GLN A 54 -0.19 -13.26 1.66
N SER A 55 -1.49 -13.33 1.96
CA SER A 55 -2.37 -14.37 1.41
C SER A 55 -2.43 -14.36 -0.12
N ILE A 56 -2.41 -13.18 -0.73
CA ILE A 56 -2.41 -13.04 -2.18
C ILE A 56 -1.07 -13.47 -2.77
N SER A 57 0.03 -13.03 -2.19
CA SER A 57 1.38 -13.38 -2.65
C SER A 57 1.61 -14.89 -2.57
N GLU A 58 1.17 -15.55 -1.49
CA GLU A 58 1.20 -17.01 -1.34
C GLU A 58 0.35 -17.70 -2.41
N ALA A 59 -0.87 -17.21 -2.66
CA ALA A 59 -1.76 -17.76 -3.67
C ALA A 59 -1.21 -17.64 -5.09
N LEU A 60 -0.43 -16.61 -5.36
CA LEU A 60 0.25 -16.39 -6.64
C LEU A 60 1.61 -17.10 -6.74
N GLY A 61 2.05 -17.80 -5.68
CA GLY A 61 3.34 -18.46 -5.63
C GLY A 61 4.54 -17.49 -5.61
N LEU A 62 4.32 -16.28 -5.11
CA LEU A 62 5.34 -15.23 -5.04
C LEU A 62 6.10 -15.28 -3.71
N ASN A 63 7.33 -14.78 -3.69
CA ASN A 63 8.05 -14.53 -2.45
C ASN A 63 7.36 -13.40 -1.67
N VAL A 64 6.81 -13.71 -0.51
CA VAL A 64 5.94 -12.82 0.27
C VAL A 64 6.68 -11.60 0.83
N ILE A 65 7.92 -11.78 1.29
CA ILE A 65 8.64 -10.77 2.08
C ILE A 65 8.88 -9.47 1.30
N PRO A 66 9.35 -9.47 0.05
CA PRO A 66 9.50 -8.24 -0.72
C PRO A 66 8.20 -7.44 -0.87
N TYR A 67 7.07 -8.10 -1.06
CA TYR A 67 5.77 -7.43 -1.19
C TYR A 67 5.28 -6.85 0.14
N ILE A 68 5.57 -7.52 1.27
CA ILE A 68 5.31 -6.97 2.61
C ILE A 68 6.16 -5.72 2.84
N LEU A 69 7.43 -5.71 2.47
CA LEU A 69 8.29 -4.54 2.62
C LEU A 69 7.80 -3.34 1.81
N VAL A 70 7.37 -3.56 0.56
CA VAL A 70 6.72 -2.51 -0.25
C VAL A 70 5.45 -2.00 0.41
N THR A 71 4.64 -2.89 0.99
CA THR A 71 3.43 -2.54 1.73
C THR A 71 3.73 -1.68 2.94
N ILE A 72 4.76 -2.02 3.72
CA ILE A 72 5.19 -1.24 4.89
C ILE A 72 5.59 0.19 4.48
N VAL A 73 6.29 0.35 3.37
CA VAL A 73 6.59 1.69 2.84
C VAL A 73 5.29 2.42 2.48
N ALA A 74 4.40 1.78 1.74
CA ALA A 74 3.16 2.39 1.26
C ALA A 74 2.22 2.84 2.40
N VAL A 75 2.05 2.05 3.47
CA VAL A 75 1.17 2.43 4.59
C VAL A 75 1.71 3.60 5.42
N ASN A 76 2.98 3.94 5.29
CA ASN A 76 3.56 5.11 5.93
C ASN A 76 3.45 6.40 5.11
N CYS A 77 2.92 6.32 3.90
CA CYS A 77 2.87 7.40 2.93
C CYS A 77 1.44 7.87 2.69
N ALA A 78 0.85 8.51 3.68
CA ALA A 78 -0.47 9.12 3.59
C ALA A 78 -0.36 10.64 3.69
N TYR A 79 -0.95 11.37 2.75
CA TYR A 79 -0.76 12.82 2.62
C TYR A 79 -2.05 13.61 2.38
N ILE A 80 -3.18 12.95 2.05
CA ILE A 80 -4.39 13.62 1.55
C ILE A 80 -5.28 14.09 2.70
N LEU A 81 -5.63 13.18 3.62
CA LEU A 81 -6.60 13.47 4.66
C LEU A 81 -5.92 13.94 5.96
N PRO A 82 -6.54 14.90 6.68
CA PRO A 82 -6.03 15.39 7.97
C PRO A 82 -6.32 14.41 9.10
N VAL A 83 -5.84 13.18 8.98
CA VAL A 83 -5.99 12.12 9.98
C VAL A 83 -4.69 11.97 10.75
N SER A 84 -4.76 11.70 12.06
CA SER A 84 -3.59 11.54 12.93
C SER A 84 -2.72 12.80 12.96
N THR A 85 -1.42 12.69 12.82
CA THR A 85 -0.45 13.80 12.89
C THR A 85 -0.59 14.82 11.75
N ARG A 86 -1.25 14.46 10.65
CA ARG A 86 -1.49 15.37 9.51
C ARG A 86 -2.51 16.47 9.80
N ALA A 87 -3.29 16.33 10.87
CA ALA A 87 -4.18 17.39 11.33
C ALA A 87 -3.43 18.55 12.02
N ILE A 88 -2.19 18.37 12.44
CA ILE A 88 -1.39 19.37 13.14
C ILE A 88 -1.22 20.67 12.33
N PRO A 89 -0.79 20.63 11.04
CA PRO A 89 -0.67 21.86 10.24
C PRO A 89 -1.97 22.65 10.10
N ILE A 90 -3.11 21.97 10.07
CA ILE A 90 -4.44 22.63 10.04
C ILE A 90 -4.69 23.37 11.34
N GLY A 91 -4.31 22.81 12.48
CA GLY A 91 -4.37 23.48 13.77
C GLY A 91 -3.50 24.74 13.85
N TYR A 92 -2.48 24.86 13.02
CA TYR A 92 -1.62 26.04 12.87
C TYR A 92 -2.01 26.97 11.71
N GLY A 93 -3.17 26.77 11.10
CA GLY A 93 -3.75 27.68 10.12
C GLY A 93 -3.57 27.30 8.66
N LEU A 94 -3.09 26.06 8.35
CA LEU A 94 -3.12 25.57 6.98
C LEU A 94 -4.57 25.25 6.56
N GLU A 95 -4.96 25.74 5.39
CA GLU A 95 -6.30 25.41 4.87
C GLU A 95 -6.38 23.93 4.47
N PRO A 96 -7.46 23.22 4.85
CA PRO A 96 -7.67 21.82 4.46
C PRO A 96 -7.64 21.59 2.95
N SER A 97 -8.07 22.57 2.16
CA SER A 97 -8.03 22.52 0.69
C SER A 97 -6.61 22.48 0.13
N GLU A 98 -5.67 23.20 0.76
CA GLU A 98 -4.26 23.18 0.37
C GLU A 98 -3.60 21.85 0.74
N LEU A 99 -3.89 21.31 1.93
CA LEU A 99 -3.43 19.99 2.31
C LEU A 99 -3.92 18.93 1.31
N PHE A 100 -5.20 18.99 0.92
CA PHE A 100 -5.79 18.04 -0.02
C PHE A 100 -5.12 18.11 -1.40
N LYS A 101 -4.97 19.31 -1.98
CA LYS A 101 -4.36 19.49 -3.31
C LYS A 101 -2.93 18.95 -3.37
N HIS A 102 -2.10 19.37 -2.43
CA HIS A 102 -0.70 18.93 -2.37
C HIS A 102 -0.59 17.46 -1.96
N GLY A 103 -1.48 17.00 -1.06
CA GLY A 103 -1.55 15.62 -0.64
C GLY A 103 -1.87 14.65 -1.77
N VAL A 104 -2.84 14.96 -2.63
CA VAL A 104 -3.16 14.15 -3.81
C VAL A 104 -1.95 14.02 -4.73
N LEU A 105 -1.28 15.13 -5.03
CA LEU A 105 -0.08 15.10 -5.86
C LEU A 105 1.03 14.23 -5.25
N LEU A 106 1.30 14.42 -3.96
CA LEU A 106 2.30 13.63 -3.22
C LEU A 106 1.95 12.15 -3.17
N SER A 107 0.67 11.80 -2.94
CA SER A 107 0.23 10.40 -2.91
C SER A 107 0.40 9.72 -4.27
N VAL A 108 0.04 10.40 -5.36
CA VAL A 108 0.24 9.88 -6.72
C VAL A 108 1.73 9.66 -7.01
N LEU A 109 2.56 10.67 -6.74
CA LEU A 109 4.01 10.56 -6.92
C LEU A 109 4.60 9.44 -6.08
N ASN A 110 4.15 9.29 -4.83
CA ASN A 110 4.62 8.23 -3.94
C ASN A 110 4.21 6.84 -4.43
N ILE A 111 2.96 6.66 -4.88
CA ILE A 111 2.50 5.38 -5.44
C ILE A 111 3.37 4.99 -6.65
N LEU A 112 3.61 5.92 -7.56
CA LEU A 112 4.45 5.67 -8.73
C LEU A 112 5.90 5.36 -8.33
N LEU A 113 6.48 6.16 -7.45
CA LEU A 113 7.86 5.97 -6.98
C LEU A 113 8.03 4.63 -6.26
N THR A 114 7.15 4.30 -5.31
CA THR A 114 7.18 3.04 -4.57
C THR A 114 6.99 1.85 -5.49
N THR A 115 6.12 1.96 -6.48
CA THR A 115 5.90 0.90 -7.49
C THR A 115 7.16 0.67 -8.32
N VAL A 116 7.75 1.72 -8.85
CA VAL A 116 8.95 1.62 -9.70
C VAL A 116 10.16 1.11 -8.89
N LEU A 117 10.41 1.67 -7.72
CA LEU A 117 11.50 1.23 -6.85
C LEU A 117 11.28 -0.21 -6.36
N GLY A 118 10.06 -0.55 -5.96
CA GLY A 118 9.72 -1.92 -5.57
C GLY A 118 9.97 -2.91 -6.69
N TYR A 119 9.57 -2.58 -7.92
CA TYR A 119 9.83 -3.41 -9.10
C TYR A 119 11.34 -3.57 -9.37
N ILE A 120 12.10 -2.49 -9.31
CA ILE A 120 13.55 -2.53 -9.50
C ILE A 120 14.22 -3.38 -8.40
N PHE A 121 13.86 -3.19 -7.14
CA PHE A 121 14.47 -3.93 -6.04
C PHE A 121 14.13 -5.41 -6.07
N ILE A 122 12.89 -5.78 -6.38
CA ILE A 122 12.48 -7.19 -6.46
C ILE A 122 13.18 -7.91 -7.61
N ASN A 123 13.34 -7.27 -8.77
CA ASN A 123 13.86 -7.94 -9.96
C ASN A 123 15.38 -7.81 -10.15
N TYR A 124 16.00 -6.74 -9.68
CA TYR A 124 17.40 -6.45 -9.97
C TYR A 124 18.31 -6.48 -8.76
N TRP A 125 17.77 -6.40 -7.55
CA TRP A 125 18.56 -6.54 -6.33
C TRP A 125 18.35 -7.93 -5.73
N SER A 126 19.30 -8.83 -6.00
CA SER A 126 19.20 -10.25 -5.59
C SER A 126 19.00 -10.43 -4.08
N ALA A 127 19.64 -9.61 -3.25
CA ALA A 127 19.47 -9.65 -1.81
C ALA A 127 18.03 -9.31 -1.37
N PHE A 128 17.34 -8.40 -2.08
CA PHE A 128 15.96 -8.02 -1.76
C PHE A 128 14.94 -9.04 -2.29
N GLY A 129 15.18 -9.58 -3.48
CA GLY A 129 14.26 -10.54 -4.10
C GLY A 129 14.36 -11.96 -3.53
N GLN A 130 15.42 -12.28 -2.76
CA GLN A 130 15.67 -13.61 -2.19
C GLN A 130 15.44 -13.70 -0.67
N ILE A 131 15.04 -12.60 -0.03
CA ILE A 131 14.63 -12.60 1.38
C ILE A 131 13.31 -13.34 1.48
#